data_d8632dde23c281458617162aaaba6e9f
#
_entry.id   d8632dde23c281458617162aaaba6e9f
#
_cell.length_a   1.000
_cell.length_b   1.000
_cell.length_c   1.000
_cell.angle_alpha   90.00
_cell.angle_beta   90.00
_cell.angle_gamma   90.00
#
_symmetry.space_group_name_H-M   'P 1'
#
loop_
_entity.id
_entity.type
_entity.pdbx_description
1 polymer ?
#
loop_
_entity_poly.entity_id
_entity_poly.type
_entity_poly.pdbx_seq_one_letter_code
_entity_poly.pdbx_strand_id
1 'polypeptide(L)'
;MIIFPAIDIKDKECVRLYKGDFATAGKVADSYMETALNFRKAGAEWIHMVDLNGALDGVRINSDIFLDVAKNSGLKVEVGGGIRTMRDVDFYIQNGIERVIIGSAALKNPQLVKEACKEFGDRIAVGIDAKNEMVATEGWTEKSDTHYIDLAKRMEDFGVKYIIFTDIDCDGMLSGPNLQQLVKLNDAVSCNITASGGIKDIKNIIDLKNANMYGAICGRSIYSGTLNLTEAIKECE
;
A
#
# COMPACT_ATOMS: atom_id res chain seq x y z
N MET A 1 -6.61 8.25 12.51
CA MET A 1 -5.79 7.34 11.66
C MET A 1 -6.69 6.68 10.63
N ILE A 2 -6.27 6.55 9.36
CA ILE A 2 -7.09 5.93 8.31
C ILE A 2 -6.82 4.43 8.24
N ILE A 3 -7.88 3.62 8.15
CA ILE A 3 -7.77 2.19 7.87
C ILE A 3 -7.97 1.97 6.36
N PHE A 4 -6.98 1.34 5.73
CA PHE A 4 -6.98 0.96 4.33
C PHE A 4 -7.17 -0.55 4.21
N PRO A 5 -8.41 -1.07 4.04
CA PRO A 5 -8.59 -2.46 3.67
C PRO A 5 -7.96 -2.69 2.30
N ALA A 6 -7.36 -3.89 2.09
CA ALA A 6 -6.53 -4.13 0.91
C ALA A 6 -7.06 -5.29 0.05
N ILE A 7 -7.00 -5.10 -1.28
CA ILE A 7 -7.21 -6.15 -2.29
C ILE A 7 -6.00 -6.20 -3.21
N ASP A 8 -5.35 -7.36 -3.28
CA ASP A 8 -4.31 -7.65 -4.25
C ASP A 8 -4.93 -8.40 -5.44
N ILE A 9 -4.59 -7.98 -6.65
CA ILE A 9 -5.10 -8.59 -7.90
C ILE A 9 -3.94 -9.24 -8.65
N LYS A 10 -4.13 -10.53 -8.98
CA LYS A 10 -3.25 -11.31 -9.86
C LYS A 10 -4.11 -12.10 -10.82
N ASP A 11 -3.81 -12.01 -12.12
CA ASP A 11 -4.54 -12.72 -13.18
C ASP A 11 -6.07 -12.53 -13.10
N LYS A 12 -6.51 -11.29 -12.78
CA LYS A 12 -7.93 -10.87 -12.59
C LYS A 12 -8.61 -11.46 -11.34
N GLU A 13 -7.88 -12.13 -10.45
CA GLU A 13 -8.40 -12.71 -9.22
C GLU A 13 -7.95 -11.95 -7.98
N CYS A 14 -8.80 -11.93 -6.94
CA CYS A 14 -8.46 -11.44 -5.62
C CYS A 14 -7.60 -12.47 -4.90
N VAL A 15 -6.35 -12.13 -4.63
CA VAL A 15 -5.40 -13.06 -4.04
C VAL A 15 -4.69 -12.46 -2.82
N ARG A 16 -4.02 -13.33 -2.05
CA ARG A 16 -3.03 -12.93 -1.04
C ARG A 16 -1.79 -13.78 -1.19
N LEU A 17 -0.65 -13.13 -1.03
CA LEU A 17 0.65 -13.77 -1.00
C LEU A 17 1.05 -14.08 0.45
N TYR A 18 1.90 -15.07 0.64
CA TYR A 18 2.60 -15.33 1.89
C TYR A 18 4.03 -14.81 1.76
N LYS A 19 4.41 -13.81 2.58
CA LYS A 19 5.72 -13.13 2.51
C LYS A 19 6.09 -12.64 1.10
N GLY A 20 5.11 -12.17 0.33
CA GLY A 20 5.32 -11.71 -1.03
C GLY A 20 5.71 -12.77 -2.06
N ASP A 21 5.71 -14.05 -1.70
CA ASP A 21 6.03 -15.11 -2.64
C ASP A 21 4.86 -15.35 -3.60
N PHE A 22 5.06 -14.99 -4.87
CA PHE A 22 4.08 -15.11 -5.96
C PHE A 22 3.62 -16.54 -6.22
N ALA A 23 4.44 -17.55 -5.88
CA ALA A 23 4.07 -18.96 -5.99
C ALA A 23 3.02 -19.37 -4.94
N THR A 24 2.88 -18.59 -3.88
CA THR A 24 1.92 -18.84 -2.79
C THR A 24 0.59 -18.13 -2.98
N ALA A 25 0.37 -17.49 -4.12
CA ALA A 25 -0.86 -16.75 -4.41
C ALA A 25 -2.09 -17.64 -4.18
N GLY A 26 -2.87 -17.32 -3.17
CA GLY A 26 -4.12 -18.01 -2.83
C GLY A 26 -5.30 -17.08 -3.02
N LYS A 27 -6.36 -17.57 -3.68
CA LYS A 27 -7.61 -16.82 -3.84
C LYS A 27 -8.25 -16.59 -2.48
N VAL A 28 -8.68 -15.34 -2.22
CA VAL A 28 -9.27 -14.92 -0.93
C VAL A 28 -10.69 -14.38 -1.06
N ALA A 29 -11.14 -14.06 -2.26
CA ALA A 29 -12.51 -13.62 -2.54
C ALA A 29 -12.89 -13.96 -3.99
N ASP A 30 -14.20 -14.15 -4.23
CA ASP A 30 -14.72 -14.47 -5.56
C ASP A 30 -14.96 -13.24 -6.43
N SER A 31 -15.22 -12.08 -5.80
CA SER A 31 -15.51 -10.84 -6.49
C SER A 31 -14.80 -9.66 -5.81
N TYR A 32 -13.98 -8.95 -6.58
CA TYR A 32 -13.33 -7.71 -6.14
C TYR A 32 -14.36 -6.62 -5.81
N MET A 33 -15.42 -6.52 -6.62
CA MET A 33 -16.45 -5.50 -6.41
C MET A 33 -17.30 -5.77 -5.17
N GLU A 34 -17.72 -7.00 -4.96
CA GLU A 34 -18.44 -7.37 -3.74
C GLU A 34 -17.59 -7.13 -2.50
N THR A 35 -16.32 -7.48 -2.54
CA THR A 35 -15.37 -7.23 -1.46
C THR A 35 -15.23 -5.72 -1.18
N ALA A 36 -15.05 -4.90 -2.20
CA ALA A 36 -14.97 -3.45 -2.07
C ALA A 36 -16.27 -2.84 -1.49
N LEU A 37 -17.44 -3.29 -1.95
CA LEU A 37 -18.73 -2.87 -1.41
C LEU A 37 -18.92 -3.28 0.06
N ASN A 38 -18.43 -4.45 0.45
CA ASN A 38 -18.43 -4.89 1.84
C ASN A 38 -17.52 -4.03 2.72
N PHE A 39 -16.34 -3.62 2.21
CA PHE A 39 -15.47 -2.67 2.90
C PHE A 39 -16.16 -1.30 3.07
N ARG A 40 -16.84 -0.81 2.03
CA ARG A 40 -17.63 0.43 2.12
C ARG A 40 -18.74 0.36 3.16
N LYS A 41 -19.50 -0.75 3.21
CA LYS A 41 -20.53 -0.99 4.20
C LYS A 41 -19.97 -1.06 5.63
N ALA A 42 -18.74 -1.56 5.80
CA ALA A 42 -18.06 -1.58 7.09
C ALA A 42 -17.59 -0.19 7.56
N GLY A 43 -17.71 0.84 6.72
CA GLY A 43 -17.36 2.22 7.05
C GLY A 43 -16.05 2.71 6.42
N ALA A 44 -15.36 1.89 5.61
CA ALA A 44 -14.15 2.35 4.94
C ALA A 44 -14.44 3.51 3.97
N GLU A 45 -13.53 4.48 3.94
CA GLU A 45 -13.53 5.56 2.95
C GLU A 45 -12.51 5.31 1.85
N TRP A 46 -11.45 4.58 2.16
CA TRP A 46 -10.36 4.25 1.27
C TRP A 46 -10.23 2.75 1.07
N ILE A 47 -9.62 2.38 -0.06
CA ILE A 47 -9.18 1.01 -0.33
C ILE A 47 -7.79 1.04 -0.95
N HIS A 48 -6.92 0.16 -0.47
CA HIS A 48 -5.59 -0.08 -1.03
C HIS A 48 -5.65 -1.23 -2.03
N MET A 49 -5.18 -1.02 -3.26
CA MET A 49 -5.19 -2.04 -4.30
C MET A 49 -3.82 -2.20 -4.95
N VAL A 50 -3.43 -3.44 -5.24
CA VAL A 50 -2.12 -3.75 -5.83
C VAL A 50 -2.29 -4.60 -7.09
N ASP A 51 -1.68 -4.15 -8.20
CA ASP A 51 -1.49 -4.96 -9.41
C ASP A 51 -0.24 -5.83 -9.25
N LEU A 52 -0.42 -7.09 -8.87
CA LEU A 52 0.70 -8.02 -8.68
C LEU A 52 1.36 -8.42 -10.00
N ASN A 53 0.61 -8.50 -11.11
CA ASN A 53 1.19 -8.70 -12.45
C ASN A 53 2.02 -7.47 -12.84
N GLY A 54 1.48 -6.26 -12.63
CA GLY A 54 2.19 -5.03 -12.88
C GLY A 54 3.48 -4.90 -12.08
N ALA A 55 3.47 -5.34 -10.82
CA ALA A 55 4.65 -5.30 -9.96
C ALA A 55 5.81 -6.15 -10.52
N LEU A 56 5.50 -7.29 -11.14
CA LEU A 56 6.50 -8.16 -11.79
C LEU A 56 6.88 -7.64 -13.18
N ASP A 57 5.90 -7.50 -14.06
CA ASP A 57 6.13 -7.33 -15.49
C ASP A 57 6.13 -5.86 -15.93
N GLY A 58 5.71 -4.93 -15.05
CA GLY A 58 5.55 -3.51 -15.38
C GLY A 58 4.42 -3.22 -16.35
N VAL A 59 3.48 -4.15 -16.54
CA VAL A 59 2.35 -4.01 -17.46
C VAL A 59 1.05 -3.96 -16.67
N ARG A 60 0.22 -2.97 -16.93
CA ARG A 60 -1.08 -2.74 -16.26
C ARG A 60 -2.16 -3.71 -16.72
N ILE A 61 -2.05 -4.99 -16.37
CA ILE A 61 -2.98 -6.03 -16.81
C ILE A 61 -4.33 -5.91 -16.12
N ASN A 62 -4.34 -5.48 -14.86
CA ASN A 62 -5.54 -5.45 -14.02
C ASN A 62 -6.16 -4.05 -13.87
N SER A 63 -5.72 -3.06 -14.66
CA SER A 63 -6.15 -1.67 -14.49
C SER A 63 -7.66 -1.45 -14.59
N ASP A 64 -8.36 -2.19 -15.45
CA ASP A 64 -9.81 -2.16 -15.59
C ASP A 64 -10.55 -2.45 -14.27
N ILE A 65 -10.05 -3.38 -13.46
CA ILE A 65 -10.60 -3.71 -12.13
C ILE A 65 -10.48 -2.52 -11.18
N PHE A 66 -9.32 -1.88 -11.13
CA PHE A 66 -9.11 -0.73 -10.24
C PHE A 66 -9.98 0.45 -10.61
N LEU A 67 -10.14 0.70 -11.92
CA LEU A 67 -11.01 1.76 -12.41
C LEU A 67 -12.49 1.45 -12.16
N ASP A 68 -12.89 0.18 -12.27
CA ASP A 68 -14.25 -0.25 -11.95
C ASP A 68 -14.58 -0.03 -10.47
N VAL A 69 -13.66 -0.41 -9.57
CA VAL A 69 -13.80 -0.16 -8.12
C VAL A 69 -13.87 1.34 -7.83
N ALA A 70 -12.96 2.15 -8.40
CA ALA A 70 -12.97 3.60 -8.19
C ALA A 70 -14.28 4.26 -8.62
N LYS A 71 -14.87 3.79 -9.73
CA LYS A 71 -16.11 4.34 -10.27
C LYS A 71 -17.36 3.89 -9.51
N ASN A 72 -17.40 2.63 -9.04
CA ASN A 72 -18.65 1.99 -8.66
C ASN A 72 -18.74 1.58 -7.18
N SER A 73 -17.66 1.60 -6.41
CA SER A 73 -17.67 1.19 -4.99
C SER A 73 -18.01 2.34 -4.02
N GLY A 74 -17.80 3.60 -4.43
CA GLY A 74 -17.87 4.77 -3.57
C GLY A 74 -16.69 4.91 -2.61
N LEU A 75 -15.60 4.15 -2.83
CA LEU A 75 -14.34 4.24 -2.10
C LEU A 75 -13.33 5.09 -2.87
N LYS A 76 -12.48 5.81 -2.13
CA LYS A 76 -11.26 6.40 -2.67
C LYS A 76 -10.23 5.29 -2.87
N VAL A 77 -9.74 5.12 -4.09
CA VAL A 77 -8.79 4.06 -4.42
C VAL A 77 -7.38 4.61 -4.42
N GLU A 78 -6.48 3.96 -3.68
CA GLU A 78 -5.04 4.08 -3.91
C GLU A 78 -4.52 2.81 -4.58
N VAL A 79 -3.70 2.95 -5.63
CA VAL A 79 -3.22 1.83 -6.42
C VAL A 79 -1.70 1.83 -6.53
N GLY A 80 -1.11 0.63 -6.37
CA GLY A 80 0.30 0.34 -6.62
C GLY A 80 0.48 -0.87 -7.53
N GLY A 81 1.74 -1.14 -7.90
CA GLY A 81 2.11 -2.27 -8.75
C GLY A 81 2.38 -1.85 -10.20
N GLY A 82 3.68 -1.85 -10.58
CA GLY A 82 4.11 -1.62 -11.96
C GLY A 82 4.10 -0.19 -12.47
N ILE A 83 3.97 0.81 -11.61
CA ILE A 83 3.98 2.23 -11.99
C ILE A 83 5.42 2.68 -12.15
N ARG A 84 5.87 2.83 -13.40
CA ARG A 84 7.26 3.07 -13.76
C ARG A 84 7.49 4.30 -14.62
N THR A 85 6.42 4.95 -15.13
CA THR A 85 6.48 6.11 -16.01
C THR A 85 5.43 7.16 -15.65
N MET A 86 5.64 8.42 -16.07
CA MET A 86 4.61 9.47 -15.96
C MET A 86 3.32 9.09 -16.69
N ARG A 87 3.41 8.36 -17.81
CA ARG A 87 2.22 7.84 -18.52
C ARG A 87 1.38 6.91 -17.64
N ASP A 88 2.01 6.12 -16.76
CA ASP A 88 1.28 5.25 -15.83
C ASP A 88 0.57 6.07 -14.76
N VAL A 89 1.26 7.07 -14.22
CA VAL A 89 0.69 8.00 -13.24
C VAL A 89 -0.50 8.75 -13.85
N ASP A 90 -0.30 9.39 -15.00
CA ASP A 90 -1.35 10.10 -15.74
C ASP A 90 -2.57 9.22 -15.99
N PHE A 91 -2.33 8.01 -16.48
CA PHE A 91 -3.42 7.08 -16.80
C PHE A 91 -4.33 6.82 -15.60
N TYR A 92 -3.77 6.49 -14.46
CA TYR A 92 -4.58 6.21 -13.27
C TYR A 92 -5.28 7.46 -12.74
N ILE A 93 -4.57 8.58 -12.66
CA ILE A 93 -5.11 9.84 -12.14
C ILE A 93 -6.26 10.36 -13.02
N GLN A 94 -6.10 10.36 -14.34
CA GLN A 94 -7.12 10.84 -15.28
C GLN A 94 -8.36 9.94 -15.31
N ASN A 95 -8.24 8.69 -14.91
CA ASN A 95 -9.33 7.74 -14.86
C ASN A 95 -9.95 7.54 -13.45
N GLY A 96 -9.69 8.46 -12.51
CA GLY A 96 -10.42 8.54 -11.25
C GLY A 96 -9.78 7.82 -10.07
N ILE A 97 -8.55 7.32 -10.19
CA ILE A 97 -7.79 6.81 -9.03
C ILE A 97 -7.40 7.99 -8.16
N GLU A 98 -7.69 7.94 -6.88
CA GLU A 98 -7.45 9.04 -5.94
C GLU A 98 -5.96 9.21 -5.62
N ARG A 99 -5.21 8.13 -5.46
CA ARG A 99 -3.76 8.16 -5.16
C ARG A 99 -3.01 7.06 -5.90
N VAL A 100 -1.85 7.43 -6.44
CA VAL A 100 -0.96 6.51 -7.15
C VAL A 100 0.29 6.26 -6.29
N ILE A 101 0.66 4.98 -6.15
CA ILE A 101 1.78 4.54 -5.30
C ILE A 101 2.94 4.15 -6.21
N ILE A 102 4.04 4.88 -6.11
CA ILE A 102 5.28 4.57 -6.82
C ILE A 102 6.18 3.76 -5.88
N GLY A 103 6.41 2.49 -6.20
CA GLY A 103 7.25 1.57 -5.43
C GLY A 103 8.70 1.54 -5.95
N SER A 104 9.13 0.45 -6.58
CA SER A 104 10.51 0.21 -7.06
C SER A 104 11.10 1.36 -7.87
N ALA A 105 10.27 2.06 -8.64
CA ALA A 105 10.70 3.21 -9.43
C ALA A 105 11.16 4.39 -8.55
N ALA A 106 10.73 4.51 -7.31
CA ALA A 106 11.20 5.56 -6.39
C ALA A 106 12.70 5.43 -6.10
N LEU A 107 13.23 4.20 -6.06
CA LEU A 107 14.66 3.96 -5.92
C LEU A 107 15.40 4.02 -7.26
N LYS A 108 14.86 3.36 -8.31
CA LYS A 108 15.54 3.18 -9.60
C LYS A 108 15.49 4.42 -10.50
N ASN A 109 14.40 5.17 -10.44
CA ASN A 109 14.18 6.40 -11.21
C ASN A 109 13.55 7.50 -10.33
N PRO A 110 14.29 8.05 -9.37
CA PRO A 110 13.74 9.03 -8.42
C PRO A 110 13.25 10.32 -9.08
N GLN A 111 13.71 10.63 -10.31
CA GLN A 111 13.23 11.78 -11.07
C GLN A 111 11.74 11.65 -11.42
N LEU A 112 11.25 10.44 -11.66
CA LEU A 112 9.82 10.19 -11.86
C LEU A 112 8.99 10.67 -10.67
N VAL A 113 9.43 10.38 -9.43
CA VAL A 113 8.72 10.81 -8.21
C VAL A 113 8.67 12.33 -8.13
N LYS A 114 9.80 13.00 -8.39
CA LYS A 114 9.88 14.46 -8.38
C LYS A 114 8.94 15.10 -9.39
N GLU A 115 8.87 14.58 -10.60
CA GLU A 115 7.96 15.04 -11.65
C GLU A 115 6.51 14.80 -11.29
N ALA A 116 6.19 13.60 -10.81
CA ALA A 116 4.84 13.23 -10.40
C ALA A 116 4.34 14.09 -9.21
N CYS A 117 5.17 14.33 -8.20
CA CYS A 117 4.81 15.19 -7.07
C CYS A 117 4.60 16.65 -7.50
N LYS A 118 5.42 17.16 -8.44
CA LYS A 118 5.26 18.51 -8.97
C LYS A 118 3.92 18.68 -9.71
N GLU A 119 3.47 17.66 -10.43
CA GLU A 119 2.28 17.72 -11.27
C GLU A 119 1.00 17.36 -10.48
N PHE A 120 1.06 16.35 -9.62
CA PHE A 120 -0.13 15.77 -8.97
C PHE A 120 -0.16 15.94 -7.45
N GLY A 121 0.90 16.44 -6.84
CA GLY A 121 0.94 16.78 -5.40
C GLY A 121 0.53 15.61 -4.51
N ASP A 122 -0.51 15.82 -3.73
CA ASP A 122 -1.02 14.90 -2.71
C ASP A 122 -1.63 13.59 -3.27
N ARG A 123 -1.74 13.48 -4.58
CA ARG A 123 -2.19 12.26 -5.25
C ARG A 123 -1.06 11.24 -5.50
N ILE A 124 0.16 11.58 -5.06
CA ILE A 124 1.32 10.68 -5.16
C ILE A 124 1.71 10.18 -3.77
N ALA A 125 1.86 8.87 -3.65
CA ALA A 125 2.51 8.22 -2.52
C ALA A 125 3.72 7.42 -2.99
N VAL A 126 4.64 7.15 -2.06
CA VAL A 126 5.77 6.25 -2.30
C VAL A 126 5.63 5.02 -1.42
N GLY A 127 5.75 3.84 -2.03
CA GLY A 127 5.88 2.56 -1.34
C GLY A 127 7.35 2.26 -1.06
N ILE A 128 7.68 2.02 0.21
CA ILE A 128 9.01 1.60 0.66
C ILE A 128 8.86 0.25 1.33
N ASP A 129 9.28 -0.78 0.63
CA ASP A 129 9.31 -2.13 1.16
C ASP A 129 10.74 -2.44 1.62
N ALA A 130 10.91 -2.88 2.86
CA ALA A 130 12.23 -3.11 3.42
C ALA A 130 12.35 -4.49 4.06
N LYS A 131 13.55 -5.05 3.96
CA LYS A 131 13.96 -6.26 4.66
C LYS A 131 15.27 -6.01 5.38
N ASN A 132 15.34 -6.27 6.69
CA ASN A 132 16.51 -5.93 7.51
C ASN A 132 16.94 -4.46 7.32
N GLU A 133 15.99 -3.53 7.34
CA GLU A 133 16.17 -2.09 7.16
C GLU A 133 16.66 -1.65 5.77
N MET A 134 16.89 -2.58 4.82
CA MET A 134 17.31 -2.28 3.45
C MET A 134 16.13 -2.39 2.48
N VAL A 135 16.04 -1.41 1.57
CA VAL A 135 14.96 -1.36 0.57
C VAL A 135 15.05 -2.52 -0.40
N ALA A 136 13.90 -3.16 -0.66
CA ALA A 136 13.74 -4.17 -1.69
C ALA A 136 12.89 -3.64 -2.86
N THR A 137 13.14 -4.14 -4.06
CA THR A 137 12.45 -3.73 -5.29
C THR A 137 12.01 -4.94 -6.12
N GLU A 138 11.28 -4.69 -7.23
CA GLU A 138 10.80 -5.68 -8.19
C GLU A 138 10.02 -6.83 -7.51
N GLY A 139 8.98 -6.46 -6.76
CA GLY A 139 8.18 -7.46 -6.03
C GLY A 139 9.01 -8.22 -4.99
N TRP A 140 9.99 -7.54 -4.38
CA TRP A 140 10.89 -8.04 -3.32
C TRP A 140 11.96 -9.05 -3.77
N THR A 141 12.15 -9.20 -5.08
CA THR A 141 13.15 -10.11 -5.65
C THR A 141 14.55 -9.52 -5.66
N GLU A 142 14.66 -8.19 -5.68
CA GLU A 142 15.93 -7.48 -5.69
C GLU A 142 16.15 -6.75 -4.37
N LYS A 143 17.35 -6.90 -3.80
CA LYS A 143 17.80 -6.16 -2.61
C LYS A 143 18.65 -4.96 -3.05
N SER A 144 18.56 -3.87 -2.31
CA SER A 144 19.44 -2.72 -2.48
C SER A 144 20.28 -2.50 -1.22
N ASP A 145 21.31 -1.66 -1.35
CA ASP A 145 22.13 -1.18 -0.23
C ASP A 145 21.61 0.16 0.33
N THR A 146 20.39 0.55 -0.03
CA THR A 146 19.76 1.79 0.44
C THR A 146 18.94 1.52 1.70
N HIS A 147 19.27 2.23 2.77
CA HIS A 147 18.48 2.17 4.00
C HIS A 147 17.12 2.85 3.80
N TYR A 148 16.05 2.29 4.37
CA TYR A 148 14.66 2.76 4.15
C TYR A 148 14.45 4.23 4.57
N ILE A 149 15.11 4.68 5.66
CA ILE A 149 15.03 6.08 6.09
C ILE A 149 15.73 7.03 5.09
N ASP A 150 16.85 6.61 4.51
CA ASP A 150 17.56 7.44 3.52
C ASP A 150 16.74 7.63 2.25
N LEU A 151 16.04 6.57 1.81
CA LEU A 151 15.10 6.68 0.72
C LEU A 151 13.93 7.60 1.08
N ALA A 152 13.35 7.44 2.28
CA ALA A 152 12.24 8.27 2.73
C ALA A 152 12.58 9.76 2.76
N LYS A 153 13.73 10.15 3.32
CA LYS A 153 14.22 11.53 3.33
C LYS A 153 14.39 12.09 1.92
N ARG A 154 14.98 11.30 1.03
CA ARG A 154 15.12 11.71 -0.38
C ARG A 154 13.77 11.91 -1.06
N MET A 155 12.77 11.09 -0.74
CA MET A 155 11.42 11.24 -1.29
C MET A 155 10.72 12.48 -0.71
N GLU A 156 10.89 12.75 0.57
CA GLU A 156 10.42 13.98 1.21
C GLU A 156 11.01 15.23 0.52
N ASP A 157 12.31 15.24 0.23
CA ASP A 157 12.98 16.34 -0.51
C ASP A 157 12.40 16.55 -1.92
N PHE A 158 11.78 15.53 -2.52
CA PHE A 158 11.09 15.61 -3.80
C PHE A 158 9.62 16.03 -3.68
N GLY A 159 9.13 16.27 -2.46
CA GLY A 159 7.77 16.74 -2.19
C GLY A 159 6.75 15.64 -1.93
N VAL A 160 7.20 14.42 -1.68
CA VAL A 160 6.31 13.31 -1.26
C VAL A 160 5.72 13.63 0.10
N LYS A 161 4.40 13.49 0.22
CA LYS A 161 3.67 13.70 1.48
C LYS A 161 3.16 12.41 2.12
N TYR A 162 3.14 11.31 1.38
CA TYR A 162 2.60 10.03 1.84
C TYR A 162 3.59 8.91 1.55
N ILE A 163 3.97 8.18 2.59
CA ILE A 163 4.85 7.02 2.48
C ILE A 163 4.11 5.81 3.06
N ILE A 164 4.04 4.74 2.28
CA ILE A 164 3.59 3.43 2.73
C ILE A 164 4.84 2.62 3.04
N PHE A 165 4.99 2.20 4.30
CA PHE A 165 6.13 1.41 4.72
C PHE A 165 5.71 -0.03 5.02
N THR A 166 6.35 -0.98 4.33
CA THR A 166 6.15 -2.42 4.52
C THR A 166 7.41 -3.08 5.06
N ASP A 167 7.33 -3.68 6.26
CA ASP A 167 8.33 -4.66 6.68
C ASP A 167 7.99 -6.02 6.05
N ILE A 168 8.84 -6.46 5.11
CA ILE A 168 8.63 -7.69 4.34
C ILE A 168 8.61 -8.93 5.24
N ASP A 169 9.40 -8.95 6.32
CA ASP A 169 9.46 -10.09 7.23
C ASP A 169 8.18 -10.23 8.07
N CYS A 170 7.42 -9.15 8.23
CA CYS A 170 6.12 -9.14 8.91
C CYS A 170 4.95 -9.40 7.96
N ASP A 171 5.10 -9.09 6.65
CA ASP A 171 3.97 -9.12 5.72
C ASP A 171 3.37 -10.52 5.56
N GLY A 172 2.04 -10.57 5.64
CA GLY A 172 1.28 -11.82 5.56
C GLY A 172 1.43 -12.75 6.78
N MET A 173 2.15 -12.38 7.85
CA MET A 173 2.45 -13.27 8.98
C MET A 173 1.44 -13.20 10.14
N LEU A 174 0.66 -12.12 10.25
CA LEU A 174 -0.20 -11.84 11.42
C LEU A 174 0.60 -11.84 12.74
N SER A 175 1.84 -11.34 12.70
CA SER A 175 2.77 -11.28 13.83
C SER A 175 2.76 -9.94 14.57
N GLY A 176 2.04 -8.97 14.05
CA GLY A 176 2.11 -7.56 14.40
C GLY A 176 3.05 -6.80 13.44
N PRO A 177 2.82 -5.48 13.25
CA PRO A 177 3.69 -4.62 12.47
C PRO A 177 5.01 -4.36 13.20
N ASN A 178 6.05 -4.01 12.46
CA ASN A 178 7.33 -3.60 13.06
C ASN A 178 7.24 -2.15 13.58
N LEU A 179 6.64 -2.00 14.76
CA LEU A 179 6.38 -0.70 15.36
C LEU A 179 7.67 0.11 15.57
N GLN A 180 8.79 -0.57 15.89
CA GLN A 180 10.07 0.10 16.11
C GLN A 180 10.58 0.79 14.83
N GLN A 181 10.53 0.12 13.69
CA GLN A 181 10.94 0.74 12.41
C GLN A 181 9.96 1.83 11.97
N LEU A 182 8.66 1.63 12.18
CA LEU A 182 7.64 2.64 11.88
C LEU A 182 7.83 3.92 12.68
N VAL A 183 8.08 3.82 13.99
CA VAL A 183 8.36 4.99 14.85
C VAL A 183 9.64 5.69 14.40
N LYS A 184 10.74 4.96 14.18
CA LYS A 184 11.99 5.53 13.66
C LYS A 184 11.77 6.28 12.33
N LEU A 185 10.95 5.74 11.43
CA LEU A 185 10.63 6.39 10.16
C LEU A 185 9.80 7.66 10.37
N ASN A 186 8.76 7.58 11.19
CA ASN A 186 7.87 8.70 11.49
C ASN A 186 8.61 9.87 12.16
N ASP A 187 9.61 9.56 13.00
CA ASP A 187 10.47 10.58 13.64
C ASP A 187 11.50 11.18 12.67
N ALA A 188 11.83 10.47 11.58
CA ALA A 188 12.89 10.86 10.66
C ALA A 188 12.41 11.77 9.51
N VAL A 189 11.10 11.78 9.19
CA VAL A 189 10.49 12.55 8.10
C VAL A 189 9.18 13.19 8.56
N SER A 190 8.73 14.24 7.86
CA SER A 190 7.43 14.89 8.10
C SER A 190 6.28 14.31 7.25
N CYS A 191 6.57 13.31 6.44
CA CYS A 191 5.59 12.63 5.61
C CYS A 191 4.56 11.88 6.47
N ASN A 192 3.35 11.74 5.93
CA ASN A 192 2.30 10.89 6.49
C ASN A 192 2.66 9.41 6.29
N ILE A 193 2.94 8.67 7.36
CA ILE A 193 3.35 7.27 7.30
C ILE A 193 2.15 6.35 7.43
N THR A 194 1.96 5.48 6.44
CA THR A 194 0.99 4.37 6.47
C THR A 194 1.74 3.07 6.74
N ALA A 195 1.36 2.38 7.81
CA ALA A 195 1.93 1.10 8.17
C ALA A 195 1.35 -0.02 7.29
N SER A 196 2.22 -0.89 6.78
CA SER A 196 1.86 -2.07 6.00
C SER A 196 2.65 -3.30 6.47
N GLY A 197 2.02 -4.46 6.40
CA GLY A 197 2.60 -5.73 6.81
C GLY A 197 2.38 -6.09 8.28
N GLY A 198 2.01 -7.34 8.53
CA GLY A 198 1.95 -7.94 9.86
C GLY A 198 0.72 -7.63 10.71
N ILE A 199 -0.08 -6.61 10.40
CA ILE A 199 -1.23 -6.21 11.21
C ILE A 199 -2.18 -7.39 11.41
N LYS A 200 -2.45 -7.73 12.68
CA LYS A 200 -3.16 -8.92 13.08
C LYS A 200 -4.55 -8.64 13.67
N ASP A 201 -4.63 -7.75 14.63
CA ASP A 201 -5.81 -7.55 15.47
C ASP A 201 -5.96 -6.08 15.89
N ILE A 202 -7.03 -5.80 16.66
CA ILE A 202 -7.37 -4.45 17.14
C ILE A 202 -6.26 -3.85 18.00
N LYS A 203 -5.51 -4.66 18.75
CA LYS A 203 -4.39 -4.15 19.56
C LYS A 203 -3.32 -3.50 18.69
N ASN A 204 -3.01 -4.09 17.54
CA ASN A 204 -2.05 -3.49 16.61
C ASN A 204 -2.56 -2.14 16.05
N ILE A 205 -3.88 -2.00 15.81
CA ILE A 205 -4.48 -0.73 15.39
C ILE A 205 -4.31 0.34 16.47
N ILE A 206 -4.57 -0.01 17.73
CA ILE A 206 -4.38 0.88 18.88
C ILE A 206 -2.90 1.29 19.02
N ASP A 207 -1.98 0.33 18.90
CA ASP A 207 -0.54 0.58 19.00
C ASP A 207 -0.06 1.55 17.89
N LEU A 208 -0.55 1.38 16.65
CA LEU A 208 -0.24 2.27 15.51
C LEU A 208 -0.86 3.67 15.69
N LYS A 209 -2.09 3.76 16.16
CA LYS A 209 -2.75 5.04 16.49
C LYS A 209 -1.96 5.81 17.55
N ASN A 210 -1.54 5.13 18.63
CA ASN A 210 -0.74 5.72 19.71
C ASN A 210 0.66 6.16 19.26
N ALA A 211 1.18 5.52 18.21
CA ALA A 211 2.43 5.90 17.55
C ALA A 211 2.25 7.01 16.50
N ASN A 212 1.06 7.64 16.43
CA ASN A 212 0.73 8.72 15.50
C ASN A 212 0.93 8.35 14.01
N MET A 213 0.69 7.11 13.63
CA MET A 213 0.69 6.73 12.23
C MET A 213 -0.49 7.38 11.50
N TYR A 214 -0.26 7.80 10.25
CA TYR A 214 -1.30 8.35 9.39
C TYR A 214 -2.34 7.30 9.02
N GLY A 215 -1.90 6.09 8.69
CA GLY A 215 -2.78 5.01 8.25
C GLY A 215 -2.25 3.61 8.53
N ALA A 216 -3.11 2.63 8.31
CA ALA A 216 -2.81 1.22 8.46
C ALA A 216 -3.45 0.39 7.33
N ILE A 217 -2.65 -0.34 6.56
CA ILE A 217 -3.12 -1.24 5.50
C ILE A 217 -3.43 -2.60 6.11
N CYS A 218 -4.70 -2.98 6.06
CA CYS A 218 -5.20 -4.23 6.63
C CYS A 218 -5.64 -5.17 5.51
N GLY A 219 -4.88 -6.22 5.30
CA GLY A 219 -5.18 -7.25 4.30
C GLY A 219 -5.56 -8.56 4.95
N ARG A 220 -4.57 -9.45 5.17
CA ARG A 220 -4.77 -10.81 5.65
C ARG A 220 -5.64 -10.90 6.91
N SER A 221 -5.49 -9.98 7.85
CA SER A 221 -6.26 -9.96 9.10
C SER A 221 -7.77 -9.83 8.89
N ILE A 222 -8.21 -9.09 7.87
CA ILE A 222 -9.63 -8.95 7.53
C ILE A 222 -10.16 -10.26 6.95
N TYR A 223 -9.44 -10.85 5.98
CA TYR A 223 -9.87 -12.10 5.33
C TYR A 223 -9.83 -13.31 6.27
N SER A 224 -8.91 -13.35 7.23
CA SER A 224 -8.82 -14.39 8.25
C SER A 224 -9.81 -14.19 9.42
N GLY A 225 -10.46 -13.02 9.48
CA GLY A 225 -11.40 -12.67 10.57
C GLY A 225 -10.72 -12.34 11.91
N THR A 226 -9.38 -12.16 11.94
CA THR A 226 -8.66 -11.77 13.18
C THR A 226 -8.82 -10.29 13.50
N LEU A 227 -9.18 -9.47 12.51
CA LEU A 227 -9.50 -8.05 12.66
C LEU A 227 -10.89 -7.76 12.10
N ASN A 228 -11.77 -7.21 12.91
CA ASN A 228 -13.06 -6.68 12.47
C ASN A 228 -12.85 -5.27 11.90
N LEU A 229 -13.14 -5.08 10.60
CA LEU A 229 -12.92 -3.81 9.92
C LEU A 229 -13.72 -2.66 10.51
N THR A 230 -15.00 -2.89 10.85
CA THR A 230 -15.86 -1.86 11.45
C THR A 230 -15.35 -1.41 12.81
N GLU A 231 -14.87 -2.36 13.63
CA GLU A 231 -14.25 -2.06 14.93
C GLU A 231 -12.96 -1.27 14.78
N ALA A 232 -12.09 -1.68 13.83
CA ALA A 232 -10.83 -1.00 13.55
C ALA A 232 -11.05 0.46 13.10
N ILE A 233 -12.05 0.71 12.25
CA ILE A 233 -12.40 2.06 11.80
C ILE A 233 -12.89 2.91 12.97
N LYS A 234 -13.83 2.42 13.76
CA LYS A 234 -14.37 3.12 14.94
C LYS A 234 -13.28 3.46 15.97
N GLU A 235 -12.32 2.57 16.17
CA GLU A 235 -11.19 2.84 17.07
C GLU A 235 -10.34 4.01 16.58
N CYS A 236 -10.34 4.28 15.28
CA CYS A 236 -9.52 5.33 14.66
C CYS A 236 -10.23 6.69 14.49
N GLU A 237 -11.54 6.74 14.69
CA GLU A 237 -12.31 7.98 14.76
C GLU A 237 -11.99 8.76 16.05
#